data_557e8ac8d31793924b044fc262242b50
#
_entry.id   557e8ac8d31793924b044fc262242b50
#
_cell.length_a   1.000
_cell.length_b   1.000
_cell.length_c   1.000
_cell.angle_alpha   90.00
_cell.angle_beta   90.00
_cell.angle_gamma   90.00
#
_symmetry.space_group_name_H-M   'P 1'
#
loop_
_entity.id
_entity.type
_entity.pdbx_description
1 polymer ?
#
loop_
_entity_poly.entity_id
_entity_poly.type
_entity_poly.pdbx_seq_one_letter_code
_entity_poly.pdbx_strand_id
1 'polypeptide(L)'
;MMEGFQPWLMVSTYIATRTGDPERGPLVRLHPTDARRRLLEDGELVWVYGPRRHELAVLVVDDTVNPGSVVARDILGIAPAEIVRVVKHDFDAGRTTRNLG
;
A
#
# COMPACT_ATOMS: atom_id res chain seq x y z
N MET A 1 0.50 -25.62 -7.73
CA MET A 1 0.84 -25.02 -7.09
C MET A 1 0.85 -23.71 -7.29
N MET A 2 0.58 -22.99 -6.68
CA MET A 2 0.52 -21.80 -6.84
C MET A 2 1.68 -21.19 -6.51
N GLU A 3 2.21 -20.73 -7.23
CA GLU A 3 3.26 -20.12 -6.91
C GLU A 3 3.19 -18.88 -7.21
N GLY A 4 3.83 -18.09 -7.03
CA GLY A 4 3.85 -16.81 -7.55
C GLY A 4 3.27 -15.70 -6.70
N PHE A 5 2.35 -15.96 -5.83
CA PHE A 5 1.83 -14.85 -5.05
C PHE A 5 2.67 -14.66 -3.81
N GLN A 6 3.29 -13.50 -3.73
CA GLN A 6 4.05 -13.12 -2.57
C GLN A 6 3.32 -11.97 -1.89
N PRO A 7 2.94 -12.13 -0.64
CA PRO A 7 2.30 -11.01 0.06
C PRO A 7 3.25 -9.89 0.41
N TRP A 8 4.55 -10.14 0.31
CA TRP A 8 5.55 -9.18 0.75
C TRP A 8 6.02 -8.31 -0.40
N LEU A 9 6.21 -7.04 -0.12
CA LEU A 9 6.75 -6.10 -1.08
C LEU A 9 7.93 -5.39 -0.43
N MET A 10 8.92 -5.01 -1.23
CA MET A 10 10.07 -4.29 -0.70
C MET A 10 9.94 -2.83 -1.00
N VAL A 11 10.19 -1.98 -0.02
CA VAL A 11 10.17 -0.54 -0.22
C VAL A 11 11.40 -0.17 -1.05
N SER A 12 11.17 0.21 -2.32
CA SER A 12 12.28 0.57 -3.19
C SER A 12 12.65 2.03 -3.04
N THR A 13 11.67 2.88 -2.73
CA THR A 13 11.90 4.32 -2.59
C THR A 13 10.97 4.85 -1.52
N TYR A 14 11.49 5.74 -0.70
CA TYR A 14 10.68 6.41 0.30
C TYR A 14 10.75 7.90 0.07
N ILE A 15 9.63 8.58 0.06
CA ILE A 15 9.53 10.00 -0.18
C ILE A 15 8.95 10.66 1.06
N ALA A 16 9.68 11.58 1.64
CA ALA A 16 9.18 12.37 2.76
C ALA A 16 8.89 13.77 2.22
N THR A 17 7.65 14.20 2.32
CA THR A 17 7.29 15.51 1.80
C THR A 17 7.54 16.59 2.85
N ARG A 18 7.56 17.83 2.40
CA ARG A 18 7.81 18.95 3.27
C ARG A 18 6.59 19.84 3.30
N THR A 19 6.53 20.69 4.31
CA THR A 19 5.50 21.69 4.36
C THR A 19 5.55 22.53 3.09
N GLY A 20 4.44 22.68 2.45
CA GLY A 20 4.38 23.43 1.20
C GLY A 20 4.40 22.59 -0.05
N ASP A 21 4.73 21.30 0.05
CA ASP A 21 4.65 20.46 -1.13
C ASP A 21 3.20 20.36 -1.58
N PRO A 22 2.96 20.39 -2.89
CA PRO A 22 1.58 20.36 -3.37
C PRO A 22 0.87 19.05 -3.09
N GLU A 23 1.61 17.94 -3.06
CA GLU A 23 1.00 16.65 -2.78
C GLU A 23 1.68 16.05 -1.59
N ARG A 24 0.92 15.69 -0.60
CA ARG A 24 1.48 15.18 0.63
C ARG A 24 0.54 14.13 1.21
N GLY A 25 1.03 13.43 2.20
CA GLY A 25 0.23 12.44 2.94
C GLY A 25 0.55 11.03 2.53
N PRO A 26 0.08 10.08 3.30
CA PRO A 26 0.44 8.67 3.09
C PRO A 26 -0.05 8.14 1.76
N LEU A 27 0.86 7.58 1.00
CA LEU A 27 0.56 7.06 -0.32
C LEU A 27 1.53 5.94 -0.65
N VAL A 28 1.06 4.93 -1.37
CA VAL A 28 1.92 3.87 -1.89
C VAL A 28 1.63 3.68 -3.37
N ARG A 29 2.68 3.37 -4.13
CA ARG A 29 2.55 3.06 -5.55
C ARG A 29 2.94 1.62 -5.77
N LEU A 30 2.09 0.90 -6.51
CA LEU A 30 2.32 -0.49 -6.80
C LEU A 30 2.20 -0.73 -8.29
N HIS A 31 2.99 -1.69 -8.77
CA HIS A 31 2.83 -2.13 -10.16
C HIS A 31 1.43 -2.72 -10.34
N PRO A 32 0.82 -2.56 -11.52
CA PRO A 32 -0.53 -3.09 -11.76
C PRO A 32 -0.69 -4.57 -11.45
N THR A 33 0.32 -5.37 -11.72
CA THR A 33 0.23 -6.80 -11.43
C THR A 33 0.13 -7.05 -9.94
N ASP A 34 0.89 -6.30 -9.15
CA ASP A 34 0.85 -6.47 -7.69
C ASP A 34 -0.47 -5.98 -7.12
N ALA A 35 -1.03 -4.92 -7.66
CA ALA A 35 -2.32 -4.43 -7.21
C ALA A 35 -3.41 -5.43 -7.55
N ARG A 36 -3.36 -5.99 -8.77
CA ARG A 36 -4.38 -6.92 -9.20
C ARG A 36 -4.38 -8.19 -8.36
N ARG A 37 -3.21 -8.70 -8.03
CA ARG A 37 -3.11 -9.90 -7.21
C ARG A 37 -3.69 -9.70 -5.83
N ARG A 38 -3.72 -8.47 -5.36
CA ARG A 38 -4.24 -8.15 -4.05
C ARG A 38 -5.66 -7.62 -4.10
N LEU A 39 -6.25 -7.60 -5.29
CA LEU A 39 -7.61 -7.10 -5.53
C LEU A 39 -7.73 -5.64 -5.14
N LEU A 40 -6.72 -4.87 -5.46
CA LEU A 40 -6.67 -3.45 -5.13
C LEU A 40 -6.84 -2.62 -6.39
N GLU A 41 -7.51 -1.49 -6.25
CA GLU A 41 -7.74 -0.58 -7.35
C GLU A 41 -7.13 0.77 -7.09
N ASP A 42 -6.77 1.45 -8.17
CA ASP A 42 -6.17 2.77 -8.07
C ASP A 42 -7.08 3.70 -7.28
N GLY A 43 -6.51 4.43 -6.36
CA GLY A 43 -7.24 5.44 -5.61
C GLY A 43 -7.84 4.96 -4.30
N GLU A 44 -7.84 3.65 -4.04
CA GLU A 44 -8.50 3.22 -2.82
C GLU A 44 -7.57 3.30 -1.62
N LEU A 45 -8.14 3.26 -0.45
CA LEU A 45 -7.37 3.23 0.77
C LEU A 45 -6.91 1.84 1.06
N VAL A 46 -5.68 1.70 1.51
CA VAL A 46 -5.10 0.40 1.85
C VAL A 46 -4.39 0.50 3.19
N TRP A 47 -4.23 -0.65 3.83
CA TRP A 47 -3.38 -0.73 5.00
C TRP A 47 -1.98 -1.11 4.55
N VAL A 48 -0.99 -0.42 5.07
CA VAL A 48 0.41 -0.74 4.83
C VAL A 48 0.98 -1.22 6.15
N TYR A 49 1.36 -2.50 6.20
CA TYR A 49 1.89 -3.11 7.40
C TYR A 49 3.41 -3.18 7.27
N GLY A 50 4.09 -2.41 8.07
CA GLY A 50 5.56 -2.42 8.11
C GLY A 50 6.07 -3.18 9.31
N PRO A 51 7.35 -3.17 9.52
CA PRO A 51 7.93 -3.93 10.64
C PRO A 51 7.57 -3.37 12.00
N ARG A 52 7.21 -2.08 12.09
CA ARG A 52 6.98 -1.46 13.38
C ARG A 52 5.54 -1.07 13.60
N ARG A 53 4.81 -0.78 12.56
CA ARG A 53 3.44 -0.28 12.70
C ARG A 53 2.70 -0.42 11.38
N HIS A 54 1.44 -0.08 11.38
CA HIS A 54 0.66 -0.07 10.17
C HIS A 54 -0.02 1.29 10.02
N GLU A 55 -0.27 1.68 8.79
CA GLU A 55 -0.84 2.99 8.47
C GLU A 55 -1.79 2.84 7.31
N LEU A 56 -2.77 3.72 7.24
CA LEU A 56 -3.61 3.80 6.06
C LEU A 56 -2.93 4.71 5.04
N ALA A 57 -3.05 4.36 3.78
CA ALA A 57 -2.47 5.15 2.71
C ALA A 57 -3.36 5.05 1.47
N VAL A 58 -3.21 6.00 0.57
CA VAL A 58 -3.89 5.94 -0.71
C VAL A 58 -3.03 5.14 -1.67
N LEU A 59 -3.66 4.26 -2.42
CA LEU A 59 -2.96 3.46 -3.41
C LEU A 59 -2.96 4.13 -4.77
N VAL A 60 -1.82 4.16 -5.41
CA VAL A 60 -1.70 4.56 -6.81
C VAL A 60 -1.15 3.38 -7.57
N VAL A 61 -1.83 3.00 -8.65
CA VAL A 61 -1.34 1.94 -9.53
C VAL A 61 -0.43 2.59 -10.55
N ASP A 62 0.80 2.11 -10.67
CA ASP A 62 1.81 2.83 -11.44
C ASP A 62 2.73 1.80 -12.10
N ASP A 63 2.66 1.69 -13.42
CA ASP A 63 3.41 0.66 -14.14
C ASP A 63 4.90 0.97 -14.23
N THR A 64 5.34 2.12 -13.74
CA THR A 64 6.78 2.41 -13.68
C THR A 64 7.41 1.86 -12.41
N VAL A 65 6.61 1.36 -11.47
CA VAL A 65 7.14 0.73 -10.27
C VAL A 65 7.52 -0.70 -10.61
N ASN A 66 8.66 -1.17 -10.13
CA ASN A 66 9.07 -2.54 -10.41
C ASN A 66 8.15 -3.53 -9.69
N PRO A 67 7.76 -4.61 -10.34
CA PRO A 67 6.97 -5.65 -9.65
C PRO A 67 7.72 -6.15 -8.42
N GLY A 68 7.00 -6.39 -7.36
CA GLY A 68 7.59 -6.83 -6.10
C GLY A 68 8.08 -5.71 -5.22
N SER A 69 7.96 -4.46 -5.70
CA SER A 69 8.42 -3.29 -4.97
C SER A 69 7.26 -2.36 -4.70
N VAL A 70 7.48 -1.43 -3.78
CA VAL A 70 6.52 -0.38 -3.50
C VAL A 70 7.28 0.93 -3.32
N VAL A 71 6.71 2.00 -3.83
CA VAL A 71 7.20 3.35 -3.57
C VAL A 71 6.28 3.93 -2.51
N ALA A 72 6.84 4.39 -1.41
CA ALA A 72 6.05 4.87 -0.28
C ALA A 72 6.31 6.35 -0.03
N ARG A 73 5.26 7.07 0.33
CA ARG A 73 5.36 8.49 0.65
C ARG A 73 4.67 8.73 1.99
N ASP A 74 5.39 9.41 2.88
CA ASP A 74 4.83 9.89 4.16
C ASP A 74 4.20 8.80 5.00
N ILE A 75 4.83 7.64 5.10
CA ILE A 75 4.35 6.56 5.93
C ILE A 75 5.37 6.34 7.03
N LEU A 76 4.94 6.58 8.26
CA LEU A 76 5.85 6.47 9.38
C LEU A 76 6.25 5.03 9.65
N GLY A 77 7.46 4.84 10.08
CA GLY A 77 7.90 3.53 10.55
C GLY A 77 8.39 2.60 9.48
N ILE A 78 8.58 3.06 8.25
CA ILE A 78 9.17 2.22 7.21
C ILE A 78 10.33 2.95 6.56
N ALA A 79 11.21 2.19 5.96
CA ALA A 79 12.41 2.73 5.32
C ALA A 79 12.71 1.93 4.06
N PRO A 80 13.54 2.48 3.15
CA PRO A 80 13.92 1.74 1.96
C PRO A 80 14.54 0.39 2.31
N ALA A 81 14.30 -0.57 1.47
CA ALA A 81 14.75 -1.95 1.58
C ALA A 81 14.02 -2.76 2.66
N GLU A 82 13.10 -2.16 3.39
CA GLU A 82 12.29 -2.92 4.34
C GLU A 82 11.11 -3.57 3.63
N ILE A 83 10.56 -4.58 4.27
CA ILE A 83 9.49 -5.38 3.70
C ILE A 83 8.16 -4.94 4.31
N VAL A 84 7.17 -4.77 3.46
CA VAL A 84 5.84 -4.37 3.91
C VAL A 84 4.80 -5.27 3.25
N ARG A 85 3.59 -5.23 3.78
CA ARG A 85 2.43 -5.84 3.13
C ARG A 85 1.42 -4.74 2.88
N VAL A 86 0.77 -4.79 1.74
CA VAL A 86 -0.28 -3.83 1.38
C VAL A 86 -1.58 -4.61 1.26
N VAL A 87 -2.56 -4.24 2.05
CA VAL A 87 -3.77 -5.02 2.21
C VAL A 87 -4.99 -4.13 2.05
N LYS A 88 -6.01 -4.66 1.41
CA LYS A 88 -7.23 -3.92 1.20
C LYS A 88 -7.81 -3.45 2.53
N HIS A 89 -8.29 -2.21 2.56
CA HIS A 89 -8.98 -1.69 3.71
C HIS A 89 -10.39 -2.27 3.69
N ASP A 90 -10.73 -3.06 4.67
CA ASP A 90 -11.96 -3.80 4.64
C ASP A 90 -13.09 -3.02 5.26
N PHE A 91 -13.30 -1.81 4.78
CA PHE A 91 -14.26 -0.89 5.34
C PHE A 91 -15.68 -1.31 5.06
N ASP A 92 -15.96 -1.71 3.84
CA ASP A 92 -17.32 -2.07 3.48
C ASP A 92 -17.76 -3.36 4.15
N ALA A 93 -16.87 -4.31 4.29
CA ALA A 93 -17.23 -5.55 4.96
C ALA A 93 -17.58 -5.28 6.41
N GLY A 94 -16.83 -4.37 7.06
CA GLY A 94 -17.14 -4.06 8.43
C GLY A 94 -18.49 -3.41 8.57
N ARG A 95 -18.83 -2.50 7.66
CA ARG A 95 -20.13 -1.87 7.74
C ARG A 95 -21.23 -2.83 7.44
N THR A 96 -21.04 -3.71 6.49
CA THR A 96 -22.06 -4.69 6.16
C THR A 96 -22.33 -5.57 7.35
N THR A 97 -21.30 -5.98 8.04
CA THR A 97 -21.47 -6.82 9.20
C THR A 97 -22.29 -6.09 10.26
N ARG A 98 -22.01 -4.82 10.45
CA ARG A 98 -22.78 -4.09 11.45
C ARG A 98 -24.22 -3.95 11.05
N ASN A 99 -24.49 -3.76 9.79
CA ASN A 99 -25.87 -3.62 9.37
C ASN A 99 -26.65 -4.87 9.56
N LEU A 100 -26.01 -6.00 9.50
CA LEU A 100 -26.72 -7.22 9.73
C LEU A 100 -26.99 -7.46 11.19
N GLY A 101 -26.22 -6.86 12.03
CA GLY A 101 -26.44 -6.98 13.44
C GLY A 101 -27.42 -5.92 13.92
#